data_d0852299a68293874b8ce1d1852209e5
#
_entry.id   d0852299a68293874b8ce1d1852209e5
#
_cell.length_a   1.000
_cell.length_b   1.000
_cell.length_c   1.000
_cell.angle_alpha   90.00
_cell.angle_beta   90.00
_cell.angle_gamma   90.00
#
_symmetry.space_group_name_H-M   'P 1'
#
loop_
_entity.id
_entity.type
_entity.pdbx_description
1 polymer ?
#
loop_
_entity_poly.entity_id
_entity_poly.type
_entity_poly.pdbx_seq_one_letter_code
_entity_poly.pdbx_strand_id
1 'polypeptide(L)'
;MSKSKKFVPDWYHEKAPERSYRSILKWGDPEAFKAPNTKLYELMKETFHMTDDDFKVKQEMGLEEVDYDIPCRLSDDQIAALEAIVGKANVSTDNYDRLSVAYGKTMVDLMRLRKHIVENVPDAVVYPKNREDIIALVKYCCEQKIPMYVYGGGSSVTRGVEAVKGGITLDMRKNFNKVISFSEHNQTITVEAGMSGPKLEETLNNAVSTLGA
;
A
#
# COMPACT_ATOMS: atom_id res chain seq x y z
N MET A 1 -24.25 14.98 -22.12
CA MET A 1 -24.79 14.98 -20.73
C MET A 1 -24.74 13.54 -20.22
N SER A 2 -23.82 13.23 -19.32
CA SER A 2 -23.78 11.93 -18.64
C SER A 2 -25.03 11.80 -17.80
N LYS A 3 -25.87 10.79 -18.08
CA LYS A 3 -27.01 10.46 -17.21
C LYS A 3 -26.44 10.14 -15.83
N SER A 4 -26.73 10.98 -14.83
CA SER A 4 -26.36 10.74 -13.44
C SER A 4 -26.79 9.32 -13.09
N LYS A 5 -25.85 8.47 -12.70
CA LYS A 5 -26.16 7.11 -12.30
C LYS A 5 -26.94 7.19 -11.00
N LYS A 6 -28.22 6.83 -11.00
CA LYS A 6 -29.14 6.92 -9.86
C LYS A 6 -28.65 6.26 -8.56
N PHE A 7 -27.64 5.39 -8.67
CA PHE A 7 -27.07 4.63 -7.58
C PHE A 7 -25.70 5.14 -7.11
N VAL A 8 -25.25 6.33 -7.58
CA VAL A 8 -24.03 6.97 -7.07
C VAL A 8 -24.46 7.96 -6.01
N PRO A 9 -24.11 7.74 -4.73
CA PRO A 9 -24.50 8.64 -3.65
C PRO A 9 -23.65 9.93 -3.67
N ASP A 10 -24.15 10.98 -3.03
CA ASP A 10 -23.48 12.28 -2.99
C ASP A 10 -22.11 12.21 -2.29
N TRP A 11 -21.98 11.37 -1.26
CA TRP A 11 -20.72 11.14 -0.53
C TRP A 11 -19.65 10.37 -1.32
N TYR A 12 -19.95 9.91 -2.52
CA TYR A 12 -19.05 9.12 -3.35
C TYR A 12 -17.69 9.78 -3.63
N HIS A 13 -17.66 11.10 -3.63
CA HIS A 13 -16.45 11.89 -3.85
C HIS A 13 -15.76 12.35 -2.55
N GLU A 14 -16.27 11.96 -1.39
CA GLU A 14 -15.62 12.29 -0.14
C GLU A 14 -14.30 11.51 0.03
N LYS A 15 -13.23 12.23 0.31
CA LYS A 15 -11.92 11.62 0.58
C LYS A 15 -11.91 11.01 1.99
N ALA A 16 -11.19 9.90 2.14
CA ALA A 16 -10.92 9.37 3.46
C ALA A 16 -10.05 10.37 4.25
N PRO A 17 -10.30 10.55 5.55
CA PRO A 17 -9.42 11.37 6.39
C PRO A 17 -7.98 10.86 6.29
N GLU A 18 -7.02 11.80 6.28
CA GLU A 18 -5.60 11.44 6.30
C GLU A 18 -5.28 10.59 7.53
N ARG A 19 -4.36 9.65 7.37
CA ARG A 19 -3.93 8.72 8.43
C ARG A 19 -5.03 7.85 9.04
N SER A 20 -6.24 7.83 8.45
CA SER A 20 -7.31 6.92 8.86
C SER A 20 -7.07 5.49 8.36
N TYR A 21 -7.70 4.50 9.00
CA TYR A 21 -7.71 3.12 8.49
C TYR A 21 -8.21 3.05 7.05
N ARG A 22 -9.12 3.94 6.68
CA ARG A 22 -9.70 4.00 5.33
C ARG A 22 -8.73 4.58 4.31
N SER A 23 -7.79 5.43 4.72
CA SER A 23 -6.77 5.98 3.85
C SER A 23 -5.71 4.96 3.43
N ILE A 24 -5.61 3.82 4.15
CA ILE A 24 -4.76 2.70 3.76
C ILE A 24 -5.41 1.96 2.61
N LEU A 25 -5.14 2.42 1.40
CA LEU A 25 -5.73 1.88 0.20
C LEU A 25 -5.10 0.55 -0.20
N LYS A 26 -5.94 -0.40 -0.63
CA LYS A 26 -5.50 -1.73 -1.03
C LYS A 26 -5.49 -1.97 -2.54
N TRP A 27 -6.33 -1.29 -3.33
CA TRP A 27 -6.40 -1.46 -4.79
C TRP A 27 -6.57 -0.14 -5.53
N GLY A 28 -5.79 0.04 -6.60
CA GLY A 28 -5.95 1.12 -7.57
C GLY A 28 -5.57 2.50 -7.05
N ASP A 29 -6.13 3.51 -7.68
CA ASP A 29 -5.99 4.90 -7.30
C ASP A 29 -6.75 5.19 -6.00
N PRO A 30 -6.12 5.80 -4.99
CA PRO A 30 -6.77 6.17 -3.73
C PRO A 30 -8.00 7.06 -3.90
N GLU A 31 -8.03 7.84 -4.95
CA GLU A 31 -9.09 8.79 -5.22
C GLU A 31 -10.14 8.27 -6.21
N ALA A 32 -9.87 7.14 -6.87
CA ALA A 32 -10.78 6.54 -7.83
C ALA A 32 -11.73 5.53 -7.16
N PHE A 33 -12.78 6.03 -6.55
CA PHE A 33 -13.87 5.17 -6.10
C PHE A 33 -14.65 4.62 -7.30
N LYS A 34 -15.01 3.34 -7.25
CA LYS A 34 -15.74 2.67 -8.33
C LYS A 34 -17.13 2.29 -7.86
N ALA A 35 -18.12 2.98 -8.35
CA ALA A 35 -19.51 2.52 -8.26
C ALA A 35 -19.72 1.31 -9.21
N PRO A 36 -20.69 0.43 -8.93
CA PRO A 36 -21.08 -0.61 -9.86
C PRO A 36 -21.42 -0.03 -11.23
N ASN A 37 -21.09 -0.74 -12.30
CA ASN A 37 -21.65 -0.39 -13.60
C ASN A 37 -23.15 -0.77 -13.64
N THR A 38 -23.89 -0.29 -14.65
CA THR A 38 -25.34 -0.49 -14.74
C THR A 38 -25.74 -1.97 -14.68
N LYS A 39 -25.01 -2.84 -15.38
CA LYS A 39 -25.32 -4.30 -15.40
C LYS A 39 -25.09 -4.94 -14.04
N LEU A 40 -23.99 -4.57 -13.36
CA LEU A 40 -23.70 -5.08 -12.02
C LEU A 40 -24.73 -4.56 -11.00
N TYR A 41 -25.14 -3.31 -11.11
CA TYR A 41 -26.20 -2.74 -10.27
C TYR A 41 -27.52 -3.50 -10.43
N GLU A 42 -27.94 -3.78 -11.66
CA GLU A 42 -29.16 -4.55 -11.95
C GLU A 42 -29.06 -5.98 -11.40
N LEU A 43 -27.93 -6.66 -11.64
CA LEU A 43 -27.66 -8.00 -11.13
C LEU A 43 -27.70 -8.06 -9.60
N MET A 44 -27.12 -7.07 -8.91
CA MET A 44 -27.12 -7.02 -7.45
C MET A 44 -28.54 -6.82 -6.89
N LYS A 45 -29.35 -5.99 -7.54
CA LYS A 45 -30.76 -5.82 -7.17
C LYS A 45 -31.55 -7.12 -7.34
N GLU A 46 -31.36 -7.83 -8.44
CA GLU A 46 -32.05 -9.07 -8.72
C GLU A 46 -31.60 -10.20 -7.78
N THR A 47 -30.27 -10.38 -7.64
CA THR A 47 -29.70 -11.53 -6.91
C THR A 47 -29.80 -11.38 -5.39
N PHE A 48 -29.56 -10.14 -4.90
CA PHE A 48 -29.50 -9.86 -3.46
C PHE A 48 -30.73 -9.10 -2.95
N HIS A 49 -31.72 -8.87 -3.81
CA HIS A 49 -32.94 -8.13 -3.49
C HIS A 49 -32.67 -6.71 -2.96
N MET A 50 -31.58 -6.08 -3.45
CA MET A 50 -31.19 -4.73 -3.05
C MET A 50 -32.11 -3.69 -3.65
N THR A 51 -32.32 -2.60 -2.90
CA THR A 51 -33.06 -1.42 -3.32
C THR A 51 -32.09 -0.32 -3.78
N ASP A 52 -32.60 0.77 -4.36
CA ASP A 52 -31.77 1.93 -4.73
C ASP A 52 -31.14 2.59 -3.51
N ASP A 53 -31.78 2.48 -2.34
CA ASP A 53 -31.27 3.07 -1.11
C ASP A 53 -30.09 2.28 -0.51
N ASP A 54 -30.03 0.97 -0.73
CA ASP A 54 -28.90 0.16 -0.27
C ASP A 54 -27.57 0.60 -0.92
N PHE A 55 -27.61 1.15 -2.14
CA PHE A 55 -26.42 1.67 -2.81
C PHE A 55 -26.00 3.05 -2.31
N LYS A 56 -26.83 3.73 -1.52
CA LYS A 56 -26.58 5.08 -0.99
C LYS A 56 -26.13 5.07 0.47
N VAL A 57 -26.14 3.91 1.12
CA VAL A 57 -25.73 3.79 2.52
C VAL A 57 -24.26 4.16 2.67
N LYS A 58 -23.98 5.19 3.48
CA LYS A 58 -22.63 5.58 3.82
C LYS A 58 -22.05 4.59 4.84
N GLN A 59 -20.94 3.94 4.45
CA GLN A 59 -20.17 3.11 5.36
C GLN A 59 -19.12 3.98 6.03
N GLU A 60 -19.27 4.25 7.32
CA GLU A 60 -18.34 5.11 8.09
C GLU A 60 -17.16 4.34 8.70
N MET A 61 -17.12 3.03 8.52
CA MET A 61 -16.07 2.19 9.09
C MET A 61 -14.68 2.57 8.59
N GLY A 62 -13.77 2.76 9.53
CA GLY A 62 -12.36 3.06 9.27
C GLY A 62 -12.07 4.53 8.97
N LEU A 63 -12.94 5.47 9.34
CA LEU A 63 -12.68 6.91 9.19
C LEU A 63 -11.81 7.47 10.31
N GLU A 64 -11.66 6.73 11.40
CA GLU A 64 -10.86 7.09 12.56
C GLU A 64 -9.36 7.04 12.23
N GLU A 65 -8.58 7.86 12.90
CA GLU A 65 -7.12 7.81 12.80
C GLU A 65 -6.62 6.44 13.24
N VAL A 66 -5.55 5.97 12.60
CA VAL A 66 -4.94 4.67 12.93
C VAL A 66 -4.35 4.74 14.33
N ASP A 67 -4.95 4.00 15.23
CA ASP A 67 -4.49 3.79 16.57
C ASP A 67 -4.69 2.32 16.98
N TYR A 68 -3.66 1.71 17.56
CA TYR A 68 -3.69 0.34 18.08
C TYR A 68 -2.55 0.11 19.06
N ASP A 69 -2.77 -0.81 20.01
CA ASP A 69 -1.82 -1.13 21.05
C ASP A 69 -1.01 -2.39 20.73
N ILE A 70 -0.09 -2.27 19.76
CA ILE A 70 0.93 -3.30 19.48
C ILE A 70 2.29 -2.62 19.56
N PRO A 71 3.01 -2.75 20.69
CA PRO A 71 4.27 -2.06 20.90
C PRO A 71 5.34 -2.53 19.91
N CYS A 72 6.31 -1.67 19.63
CA CYS A 72 7.54 -2.04 18.97
C CYS A 72 8.37 -2.93 19.90
N ARG A 73 8.83 -4.08 19.40
CA ARG A 73 9.65 -5.04 20.17
C ARG A 73 11.14 -4.84 19.96
N LEU A 74 11.55 -4.00 19.00
CA LEU A 74 12.94 -3.63 18.81
C LEU A 74 13.38 -2.71 19.93
N SER A 75 14.60 -2.91 20.43
CA SER A 75 15.21 -2.02 21.41
C SER A 75 15.64 -0.69 20.77
N ASP A 76 15.84 0.33 21.58
CA ASP A 76 16.35 1.63 21.13
C ASP A 76 17.68 1.49 20.40
N ASP A 77 18.57 0.60 20.85
CA ASP A 77 19.85 0.32 20.19
C ASP A 77 19.64 -0.30 18.81
N GLN A 78 18.66 -1.21 18.65
CA GLN A 78 18.34 -1.80 17.37
C GLN A 78 17.77 -0.77 16.40
N ILE A 79 16.88 0.11 16.88
CA ILE A 79 16.35 1.23 16.07
C ILE A 79 17.50 2.18 15.68
N ALA A 80 18.36 2.57 16.62
CA ALA A 80 19.49 3.43 16.34
C ALA A 80 20.47 2.81 15.29
N ALA A 81 20.69 1.50 15.35
CA ALA A 81 21.49 0.80 14.35
C ALA A 81 20.85 0.80 12.97
N LEU A 82 19.52 0.59 12.85
CA LEU A 82 18.80 0.73 11.60
C LEU A 82 18.89 2.17 11.05
N GLU A 83 18.73 3.16 11.92
CA GLU A 83 18.86 4.58 11.57
C GLU A 83 20.30 4.91 11.10
N ALA A 84 21.32 4.32 11.69
CA ALA A 84 22.69 4.50 11.27
C ALA A 84 22.96 3.97 9.85
N ILE A 85 22.27 2.90 9.43
CA ILE A 85 22.40 2.32 8.09
C ILE A 85 21.69 3.19 7.04
N VAL A 86 20.42 3.51 7.26
CA VAL A 86 19.58 4.15 6.20
C VAL A 86 19.36 5.65 6.45
N GLY A 87 19.71 6.17 7.61
CA GLY A 87 19.40 7.52 8.07
C GLY A 87 18.07 7.59 8.83
N LYS A 88 18.01 8.41 9.85
CA LYS A 88 16.86 8.54 10.77
C LYS A 88 15.53 8.79 10.05
N ALA A 89 15.50 9.63 9.01
CA ALA A 89 14.29 9.92 8.23
C ALA A 89 13.78 8.73 7.39
N ASN A 90 14.50 7.60 7.40
CA ASN A 90 14.16 6.39 6.65
C ASN A 90 13.86 5.18 7.57
N VAL A 91 13.61 5.43 8.85
CA VAL A 91 13.08 4.44 9.79
C VAL A 91 11.82 5.03 10.41
N SER A 92 10.73 4.28 10.44
CA SER A 92 9.49 4.69 11.09
C SER A 92 8.97 3.59 12.00
N THR A 93 8.63 3.96 13.24
CA THR A 93 7.92 3.12 14.21
C THR A 93 6.49 3.59 14.44
N ASP A 94 6.04 4.53 13.63
CA ASP A 94 4.71 5.11 13.68
C ASP A 94 3.62 4.07 13.33
N ASN A 95 2.53 4.07 14.06
CA ASN A 95 1.45 3.09 13.91
C ASN A 95 0.84 3.09 12.49
N TYR A 96 0.64 4.25 11.90
CA TYR A 96 0.08 4.34 10.55
C TYR A 96 1.03 3.74 9.52
N ASP A 97 2.31 4.08 9.58
CA ASP A 97 3.31 3.55 8.63
C ASP A 97 3.42 2.03 8.76
N ARG A 98 3.51 1.52 9.99
CA ARG A 98 3.57 0.07 10.28
C ARG A 98 2.35 -0.66 9.74
N LEU A 99 1.14 -0.12 9.95
CA LEU A 99 -0.09 -0.73 9.47
C LEU A 99 -0.22 -0.64 7.94
N SER A 100 0.27 0.44 7.32
CA SER A 100 0.18 0.65 5.87
C SER A 100 0.86 -0.45 5.05
N VAL A 101 1.88 -1.10 5.62
CA VAL A 101 2.65 -2.19 5.00
C VAL A 101 2.33 -3.58 5.57
N ALA A 102 1.43 -3.67 6.56
CA ALA A 102 1.18 -4.91 7.30
C ALA A 102 0.32 -5.92 6.52
N TYR A 103 -0.62 -5.45 5.72
CA TYR A 103 -1.59 -6.29 5.04
C TYR A 103 -1.47 -6.23 3.52
N GLY A 104 -1.84 -7.33 2.89
CA GLY A 104 -1.95 -7.43 1.44
C GLY A 104 -3.21 -6.77 0.87
N LYS A 105 -3.61 -7.21 -0.31
CA LYS A 105 -4.73 -6.62 -1.07
C LYS A 105 -5.91 -7.58 -1.22
N THR A 106 -6.19 -8.39 -0.20
CA THR A 106 -7.41 -9.22 -0.19
C THR A 106 -8.61 -8.41 0.29
N MET A 107 -9.81 -8.86 -0.07
CA MET A 107 -11.04 -8.31 0.48
C MET A 107 -11.09 -8.50 2.02
N VAL A 108 -10.57 -9.62 2.51
CA VAL A 108 -10.50 -9.90 3.95
C VAL A 108 -9.60 -8.88 4.65
N ASP A 109 -8.43 -8.57 4.08
CA ASP A 109 -7.52 -7.56 4.64
C ASP A 109 -8.17 -6.17 4.66
N LEU A 110 -8.92 -5.82 3.60
CA LEU A 110 -9.69 -4.59 3.57
C LEU A 110 -10.74 -4.55 4.69
N MET A 111 -11.47 -5.63 4.90
CA MET A 111 -12.48 -5.74 5.96
C MET A 111 -11.85 -5.66 7.36
N ARG A 112 -10.69 -6.29 7.56
CA ARG A 112 -9.93 -6.20 8.83
C ARG A 112 -9.57 -4.74 9.14
N LEU A 113 -9.01 -4.02 8.18
CA LEU A 113 -8.72 -2.59 8.33
C LEU A 113 -9.95 -1.78 8.70
N ARG A 114 -11.07 -1.99 7.98
CA ARG A 114 -12.33 -1.27 8.22
C ARG A 114 -12.94 -1.56 9.60
N LYS A 115 -12.65 -2.70 10.17
CA LYS A 115 -13.11 -3.12 11.50
C LYS A 115 -12.05 -2.93 12.59
N HIS A 116 -10.95 -2.21 12.30
CA HIS A 116 -9.82 -1.99 13.21
C HIS A 116 -9.20 -3.29 13.75
N ILE A 117 -9.28 -4.37 12.97
CA ILE A 117 -8.65 -5.64 13.36
C ILE A 117 -7.19 -5.57 12.94
N VAL A 118 -6.30 -5.34 13.91
CA VAL A 118 -4.86 -5.30 13.74
C VAL A 118 -4.25 -6.45 14.52
N GLU A 119 -3.60 -7.39 13.81
CA GLU A 119 -3.03 -8.60 14.45
C GLU A 119 -1.51 -8.63 14.31
N ASN A 120 -1.00 -8.42 13.10
CA ASN A 120 0.41 -8.54 12.80
C ASN A 120 0.90 -7.30 12.05
N VAL A 121 1.76 -6.53 12.71
CA VAL A 121 2.45 -5.38 12.12
C VAL A 121 3.95 -5.54 12.31
N PRO A 122 4.80 -5.00 11.42
CA PRO A 122 6.23 -4.94 11.66
C PRO A 122 6.51 -4.03 12.86
N ASP A 123 7.65 -4.22 13.49
CA ASP A 123 8.11 -3.35 14.57
C ASP A 123 8.57 -1.99 14.03
N ALA A 124 9.18 -1.99 12.84
CA ALA A 124 9.52 -0.77 12.13
C ALA A 124 9.37 -0.93 10.61
N VAL A 125 9.14 0.18 9.92
CA VAL A 125 9.23 0.29 8.46
C VAL A 125 10.54 0.97 8.11
N VAL A 126 11.31 0.37 7.21
CA VAL A 126 12.63 0.86 6.79
C VAL A 126 12.61 1.14 5.29
N TYR A 127 13.07 2.32 4.90
CA TYR A 127 13.10 2.80 3.52
C TYR A 127 14.56 2.85 3.01
N PRO A 128 15.13 1.73 2.49
CA PRO A 128 16.49 1.74 1.99
C PRO A 128 16.64 2.72 0.80
N LYS A 129 17.80 3.38 0.68
CA LYS A 129 18.06 4.39 -0.37
C LYS A 129 18.79 3.82 -1.57
N ASN A 130 19.56 2.76 -1.35
CA ASN A 130 20.44 2.15 -2.34
C ASN A 130 20.65 0.68 -2.01
N ARG A 131 21.41 -0.02 -2.87
CA ARG A 131 21.71 -1.43 -2.73
C ARG A 131 22.61 -1.73 -1.51
N GLU A 132 23.50 -0.83 -1.18
CA GLU A 132 24.42 -0.93 -0.05
C GLU A 132 23.66 -0.93 1.27
N ASP A 133 22.65 -0.08 1.40
CA ASP A 133 21.75 -0.08 2.55
C ASP A 133 21.06 -1.44 2.72
N ILE A 134 20.56 -2.05 1.62
CA ILE A 134 19.90 -3.36 1.67
C ILE A 134 20.89 -4.43 2.14
N ILE A 135 22.11 -4.44 1.61
CA ILE A 135 23.16 -5.40 2.02
C ILE A 135 23.47 -5.25 3.51
N ALA A 136 23.62 -4.02 4.00
CA ALA A 136 23.90 -3.76 5.41
C ALA A 136 22.72 -4.17 6.31
N LEU A 137 21.49 -3.86 5.90
CA LEU A 137 20.27 -4.26 6.62
C LEU A 137 20.14 -5.78 6.71
N VAL A 138 20.38 -6.51 5.59
CA VAL A 138 20.33 -7.98 5.57
C VAL A 138 21.35 -8.56 6.54
N LYS A 139 22.60 -8.09 6.50
CA LYS A 139 23.64 -8.54 7.43
C LYS A 139 23.24 -8.30 8.88
N TYR A 140 22.87 -7.07 9.20
CA TYR A 140 22.48 -6.69 10.56
C TYR A 140 21.30 -7.51 11.06
N CYS A 141 20.24 -7.63 10.27
CA CYS A 141 19.04 -8.39 10.66
C CYS A 141 19.35 -9.89 10.84
N CYS A 142 20.21 -10.48 10.01
CA CYS A 142 20.68 -11.87 10.18
C CYS A 142 21.45 -12.06 11.49
N GLU A 143 22.38 -11.16 11.81
CA GLU A 143 23.17 -11.20 13.04
C GLU A 143 22.28 -11.03 14.29
N GLN A 144 21.34 -10.10 14.24
CA GLN A 144 20.41 -9.80 15.34
C GLN A 144 19.18 -10.71 15.37
N LYS A 145 19.00 -11.60 14.38
CA LYS A 145 17.83 -12.47 14.21
C LYS A 145 16.52 -11.69 14.14
N ILE A 146 16.55 -10.52 13.52
CA ILE A 146 15.38 -9.67 13.27
C ILE A 146 14.68 -10.17 12.01
N PRO A 147 13.39 -10.56 12.07
CA PRO A 147 12.62 -10.92 10.89
C PRO A 147 12.52 -9.74 9.91
N MET A 148 12.62 -10.05 8.61
CA MET A 148 12.58 -9.03 7.56
C MET A 148 11.57 -9.42 6.48
N TYR A 149 10.73 -8.47 6.10
CA TYR A 149 9.72 -8.59 5.05
C TYR A 149 9.97 -7.54 3.98
N VAL A 150 9.69 -7.85 2.72
CA VAL A 150 9.86 -6.91 1.62
C VAL A 150 8.51 -6.46 1.11
N TYR A 151 8.34 -5.15 0.96
CA TYR A 151 7.13 -4.53 0.47
C TYR A 151 7.42 -3.69 -0.78
N GLY A 152 6.96 -4.15 -1.94
CA GLY A 152 6.94 -3.39 -3.19
C GLY A 152 5.57 -2.74 -3.37
N GLY A 153 4.77 -3.20 -4.34
CA GLY A 153 3.38 -2.74 -4.50
C GLY A 153 2.39 -3.21 -3.42
N GLY A 154 2.82 -4.08 -2.51
CA GLY A 154 1.95 -4.66 -1.48
C GLY A 154 0.78 -5.47 -2.04
N SER A 155 0.91 -6.01 -3.26
CA SER A 155 -0.17 -6.69 -3.98
C SER A 155 -0.39 -8.14 -3.56
N SER A 156 0.25 -8.60 -2.48
CA SER A 156 0.06 -9.94 -1.94
C SER A 156 -1.40 -10.24 -1.65
N VAL A 157 -1.87 -11.39 -2.10
CA VAL A 157 -3.22 -11.92 -1.79
C VAL A 157 -3.15 -13.21 -0.97
N THR A 158 -1.94 -13.63 -0.60
CA THR A 158 -1.65 -14.85 0.19
C THR A 158 -0.99 -14.52 1.54
N ARG A 159 -1.11 -13.28 2.00
CA ARG A 159 -0.58 -12.78 3.28
C ARG A 159 0.96 -12.77 3.37
N GLY A 160 1.68 -12.87 2.25
CA GLY A 160 3.15 -12.91 2.24
C GLY A 160 3.86 -11.65 2.75
N VAL A 161 3.16 -10.53 2.85
CA VAL A 161 3.68 -9.26 3.39
C VAL A 161 3.39 -9.09 4.89
N GLU A 162 2.59 -9.97 5.49
CA GLU A 162 2.16 -9.86 6.88
C GLU A 162 3.32 -10.22 7.83
N ALA A 163 3.67 -9.29 8.71
CA ALA A 163 4.80 -9.43 9.64
C ALA A 163 4.43 -10.25 10.89
N VAL A 164 4.15 -11.54 10.70
CA VAL A 164 3.64 -12.46 11.74
C VAL A 164 4.58 -12.55 12.96
N LYS A 165 5.87 -12.33 12.76
CA LYS A 165 6.89 -12.38 13.81
C LYS A 165 7.41 -11.00 14.21
N GLY A 166 6.74 -9.90 13.78
CA GLY A 166 7.29 -8.56 13.93
C GLY A 166 8.53 -8.32 13.09
N GLY A 167 9.56 -7.65 13.63
CA GLY A 167 10.75 -7.30 12.88
C GLY A 167 10.55 -6.11 11.97
N ILE A 168 11.23 -6.04 10.83
CA ILE A 168 11.16 -4.88 9.95
C ILE A 168 10.53 -5.20 8.61
N THR A 169 9.83 -4.21 8.04
CA THR A 169 9.40 -4.24 6.64
C THR A 169 10.24 -3.25 5.83
N LEU A 170 10.89 -3.75 4.77
CA LEU A 170 11.58 -2.91 3.79
C LEU A 170 10.56 -2.38 2.79
N ASP A 171 10.23 -1.10 2.87
CA ASP A 171 9.36 -0.45 1.88
C ASP A 171 10.19 0.13 0.74
N MET A 172 10.08 -0.49 -0.42
CA MET A 172 10.85 -0.11 -1.61
C MET A 172 10.26 1.09 -2.34
N ARG A 173 9.00 1.45 -2.08
CA ARG A 173 8.27 2.47 -2.87
C ARG A 173 8.86 3.86 -2.78
N LYS A 174 9.44 4.21 -1.62
CA LYS A 174 9.95 5.57 -1.37
C LYS A 174 11.17 5.90 -2.23
N ASN A 175 12.12 4.99 -2.32
CA ASN A 175 13.44 5.28 -2.90
C ASN A 175 13.81 4.39 -4.10
N PHE A 176 13.25 3.19 -4.23
CA PHE A 176 13.53 2.23 -5.31
C PHE A 176 12.46 2.30 -6.41
N ASN A 177 12.38 3.41 -7.11
CA ASN A 177 11.34 3.65 -8.10
C ASN A 177 11.88 4.25 -9.42
N LYS A 178 13.10 3.89 -9.79
CA LYS A 178 13.78 4.38 -11.00
C LYS A 178 13.78 3.33 -12.10
N VAL A 179 13.94 3.80 -13.33
CA VAL A 179 14.29 2.95 -14.48
C VAL A 179 15.80 2.67 -14.40
N ILE A 180 16.18 1.39 -14.48
CA ILE A 180 17.57 0.94 -14.46
C ILE A 180 18.13 0.84 -15.88
N SER A 181 17.37 0.20 -16.78
CA SER A 181 17.79 0.00 -18.16
C SER A 181 16.59 -0.22 -19.08
N PHE A 182 16.83 0.00 -20.35
CA PHE A 182 15.86 -0.21 -21.42
C PHE A 182 16.56 -0.95 -22.59
N SER A 183 15.86 -1.89 -23.20
CA SER A 183 16.30 -2.57 -24.42
C SER A 183 15.23 -2.48 -25.49
N GLU A 184 15.46 -1.67 -26.51
CA GLU A 184 14.56 -1.53 -27.64
C GLU A 184 14.46 -2.84 -28.43
N HIS A 185 15.59 -3.50 -28.66
CA HIS A 185 15.63 -4.78 -29.37
C HIS A 185 14.77 -5.87 -28.71
N ASN A 186 14.84 -5.98 -27.38
CA ASN A 186 14.09 -6.98 -26.63
C ASN A 186 12.71 -6.46 -26.17
N GLN A 187 12.40 -5.19 -26.41
CA GLN A 187 11.19 -4.53 -25.91
C GLN A 187 10.99 -4.72 -24.41
N THR A 188 12.09 -4.60 -23.65
CA THR A 188 12.08 -4.78 -22.19
C THR A 188 12.59 -3.54 -21.47
N ILE A 189 12.05 -3.32 -20.29
CA ILE A 189 12.52 -2.28 -19.37
C ILE A 189 12.79 -2.91 -18.00
N THR A 190 13.93 -2.58 -17.41
CA THR A 190 14.28 -3.00 -16.06
C THR A 190 14.06 -1.81 -15.13
N VAL A 191 13.29 -2.02 -14.07
CA VAL A 191 12.96 -1.01 -13.08
C VAL A 191 13.25 -1.51 -11.68
N GLU A 192 13.40 -0.57 -10.75
CA GLU A 192 13.54 -0.88 -9.32
C GLU A 192 12.21 -1.39 -8.74
N ALA A 193 12.28 -2.19 -7.67
CA ALA A 193 11.19 -2.97 -7.11
C ALA A 193 10.04 -2.14 -6.50
N GLY A 194 10.24 -0.85 -6.27
CA GLY A 194 9.21 0.08 -5.78
C GLY A 194 8.50 0.86 -6.89
N MET A 195 8.86 0.65 -8.16
CA MET A 195 8.19 1.27 -9.29
C MET A 195 6.75 0.77 -9.41
N SER A 196 5.80 1.68 -9.38
CA SER A 196 4.38 1.33 -9.61
C SER A 196 4.05 1.29 -11.10
N GLY A 197 3.07 0.46 -11.49
CA GLY A 197 2.61 0.37 -12.87
C GLY A 197 2.19 1.72 -13.45
N PRO A 198 1.34 2.53 -12.78
CA PRO A 198 0.97 3.86 -13.27
C PRO A 198 2.16 4.79 -13.50
N LYS A 199 3.15 4.80 -12.60
CA LYS A 199 4.36 5.62 -12.75
C LYS A 199 5.24 5.14 -13.91
N LEU A 200 5.34 3.83 -14.11
CA LEU A 200 6.06 3.26 -15.25
C LEU A 200 5.39 3.67 -16.56
N GLU A 201 4.08 3.52 -16.65
CA GLU A 201 3.28 3.93 -17.81
C GLU A 201 3.45 5.41 -18.13
N GLU A 202 3.35 6.27 -17.13
CA GLU A 202 3.60 7.71 -17.28
C GLU A 202 5.02 7.99 -17.78
N THR A 203 6.03 7.30 -17.23
CA THR A 203 7.43 7.46 -17.63
C THR A 203 7.63 7.07 -19.09
N LEU A 204 7.05 5.98 -19.54
CA LEU A 204 7.14 5.52 -20.93
C LEU A 204 6.43 6.48 -21.89
N ASN A 205 5.23 6.92 -21.57
CA ASN A 205 4.46 7.84 -22.39
C ASN A 205 5.17 9.21 -22.52
N ASN A 206 5.75 9.71 -21.42
CA ASN A 206 6.52 10.95 -21.45
C ASN A 206 7.82 10.81 -22.25
N ALA A 207 8.49 9.66 -22.20
CA ALA A 207 9.68 9.39 -23.01
C ALA A 207 9.36 9.42 -24.52
N VAL A 208 8.26 8.80 -24.94
CA VAL A 208 7.79 8.85 -26.34
C VAL A 208 7.52 10.27 -26.78
N SER A 209 6.83 11.09 -25.95
CA SER A 209 6.54 12.49 -26.29
C SER A 209 7.79 13.37 -26.37
N THR A 210 8.85 13.03 -25.62
CA THR A 210 10.11 13.79 -25.58
C THR A 210 11.05 13.40 -26.73
N LEU A 211 10.98 12.17 -27.18
CA LEU A 211 11.85 11.64 -28.26
C LEU A 211 11.30 11.90 -29.66
N GLY A 212 10.13 12.50 -29.80
CA GLY A 212 9.59 12.95 -31.08
C GLY A 212 9.23 11.80 -32.03
N ALA A 213 8.69 10.69 -31.50
CA ALA A 213 8.15 9.59 -32.30
C ALA A 213 6.74 9.91 -32.79
#